data_5d9e8b83ffb7cbda556158c357357279
#
_entry.id   5d9e8b83ffb7cbda556158c357357279
#
_cell.length_a   1.000
_cell.length_b   1.000
_cell.length_c   1.000
_cell.angle_alpha   90.00
_cell.angle_beta   90.00
_cell.angle_gamma   90.00
#
_symmetry.space_group_name_H-M   'P 1'
#
loop_
_entity.id
_entity.type
_entity.pdbx_description
1 polymer ?
#
loop_
_entity_poly.entity_id
_entity_poly.type
_entity_poly.pdbx_seq_one_letter_code
_entity_poly.pdbx_strand_id
1 'polypeptide(L)'
;LVLVTGTIPLLESEQDVQCLFVAMALQFRILLVNGQTKMAEPYIKKIRERIQRGGRDELESSLDALECRAALYGGNMERIEAWLEYQAPDENKELYMMDMYAYLIKIRCYLLNGKHMMAIVLAKRLINLIEPVNRYMDLCECYMLSAMACYKAKDNKRLCEELQKALDLAKQYGYYRLLADE
;
A
#
# COMPACT_ATOMS: atom_id res chain seq x y z
N LEU A 1 4.21 17.08 4.63
CA LEU A 1 5.14 16.66 5.69
C LEU A 1 4.95 17.45 6.98
N VAL A 2 4.96 18.79 6.94
CA VAL A 2 4.86 19.66 8.14
C VAL A 2 3.61 19.35 8.98
N LEU A 3 2.43 19.19 8.35
CA LEU A 3 1.19 18.86 9.06
C LEU A 3 1.30 17.50 9.78
N VAL A 4 1.77 16.48 9.08
CA VAL A 4 1.90 15.13 9.67
C VAL A 4 2.90 15.12 10.82
N THR A 5 4.06 15.77 10.64
CA THR A 5 5.09 15.86 11.69
C THR A 5 4.58 16.60 12.93
N GLY A 6 3.76 17.64 12.74
CA GLY A 6 3.17 18.40 13.85
C GLY A 6 2.07 17.69 14.62
N THR A 7 1.36 16.73 13.99
CA THR A 7 0.28 15.96 14.64
C THR A 7 0.77 14.78 15.47
N ILE A 8 1.94 14.21 15.15
CA ILE A 8 2.47 13.03 15.86
C ILE A 8 2.62 13.27 17.37
N PRO A 9 3.24 14.36 17.87
CA PRO A 9 3.35 14.60 19.32
C PRO A 9 2.00 14.71 20.02
N LEU A 10 0.99 15.27 19.37
CA LEU A 10 -0.37 15.37 19.92
C LEU A 10 -0.99 13.98 20.07
N LEU A 11 -0.90 13.14 19.03
CA LEU A 11 -1.41 11.76 19.06
C LEU A 11 -0.67 10.88 20.07
N GLU A 12 0.64 11.14 20.29
CA GLU A 12 1.41 10.45 21.33
C GLU A 12 0.89 10.77 22.74
N SER A 13 0.45 12.02 22.98
CA SER A 13 -0.12 12.43 24.28
C SER A 13 -1.50 11.84 24.55
N GLU A 14 -2.30 11.61 23.51
CA GLU A 14 -3.65 11.06 23.62
C GLU A 14 -3.69 9.52 23.69
N GLN A 15 -2.55 8.86 23.52
CA GLN A 15 -2.41 7.39 23.54
C GLN A 15 -3.27 6.65 22.50
N ASP A 16 -3.73 7.33 21.46
CA ASP A 16 -4.44 6.71 20.34
C ASP A 16 -3.45 6.02 19.40
N VAL A 17 -3.24 4.74 19.64
CA VAL A 17 -2.28 3.91 18.88
C VAL A 17 -2.67 3.81 17.41
N GLN A 18 -3.97 3.76 17.09
CA GLN A 18 -4.44 3.62 15.71
C GLN A 18 -4.22 4.89 14.90
N CYS A 19 -4.61 6.04 15.40
CA CYS A 19 -4.36 7.33 14.76
C CYS A 19 -2.86 7.63 14.66
N LEU A 20 -2.10 7.30 15.69
CA LEU A 20 -0.64 7.43 15.69
C LEU A 20 0.00 6.54 14.62
N PHE A 21 -0.44 5.28 14.48
CA PHE A 21 0.01 4.38 13.42
C PHE A 21 -0.20 4.98 12.03
N VAL A 22 -1.41 5.48 11.75
CA VAL A 22 -1.74 6.09 10.44
C VAL A 22 -0.85 7.31 10.16
N ALA A 23 -0.65 8.19 11.13
CA ALA A 23 0.18 9.39 10.98
C ALA A 23 1.66 9.03 10.72
N MET A 24 2.19 8.08 11.47
CA MET A 24 3.58 7.62 11.32
C MET A 24 3.78 6.85 10.00
N ALA A 25 2.82 6.00 9.59
CA ALA A 25 2.84 5.29 8.32
C ALA A 25 2.81 6.26 7.14
N LEU A 26 2.01 7.32 7.22
CA LEU A 26 1.98 8.37 6.20
C LEU A 26 3.31 9.11 6.12
N GLN A 27 3.90 9.50 7.26
CA GLN A 27 5.22 10.15 7.29
C GLN A 27 6.30 9.23 6.70
N PHE A 28 6.29 7.96 7.07
CA PHE A 28 7.19 6.96 6.51
C PHE A 28 7.08 6.88 4.99
N ARG A 29 5.86 6.78 4.44
CA ARG A 29 5.62 6.76 2.99
C ARG A 29 6.14 8.01 2.29
N ILE A 30 5.93 9.20 2.88
CA ILE A 30 6.46 10.47 2.35
C ILE A 30 7.99 10.44 2.31
N LEU A 31 8.65 9.93 3.34
CA LEU A 31 10.11 9.82 3.37
C LEU A 31 10.63 8.86 2.29
N LEU A 32 9.95 7.73 2.07
CA LEU A 32 10.32 6.77 1.02
C LEU A 32 10.24 7.39 -0.38
N VAL A 33 9.13 8.06 -0.70
CA VAL A 33 8.93 8.71 -2.01
C VAL A 33 9.97 9.81 -2.26
N ASN A 34 10.42 10.49 -1.20
CA ASN A 34 11.48 11.50 -1.28
C ASN A 34 12.92 10.91 -1.29
N GLY A 35 13.07 9.59 -1.36
CA GLY A 35 14.38 8.92 -1.35
C GLY A 35 15.11 8.94 0.00
N GLN A 36 14.41 9.33 1.08
CA GLN A 36 14.98 9.47 2.42
C GLN A 36 14.85 8.16 3.23
N THR A 37 15.24 7.04 2.65
CA THR A 37 15.07 5.70 3.23
C THR A 37 15.73 5.54 4.60
N LYS A 38 16.95 6.08 4.79
CA LYS A 38 17.65 6.04 6.09
C LYS A 38 16.90 6.79 7.20
N MET A 39 16.15 7.83 6.87
CA MET A 39 15.32 8.55 7.83
C MET A 39 14.00 7.84 8.11
N ALA A 40 13.56 6.98 7.22
CA ALA A 40 12.33 6.20 7.37
C ALA A 40 12.49 5.00 8.33
N GLU A 41 13.64 4.33 8.33
CA GLU A 41 13.88 3.14 9.14
C GLU A 41 13.54 3.28 10.64
N PRO A 42 13.93 4.36 11.36
CA PRO A 42 13.60 4.53 12.77
C PRO A 42 12.09 4.57 13.05
N TYR A 43 11.28 4.99 12.07
CA TYR A 43 9.82 5.04 12.23
C TYR A 43 9.21 3.64 12.34
N ILE A 44 9.66 2.69 11.55
CA ILE A 44 9.18 1.31 11.60
C ILE A 44 9.36 0.72 13.01
N LYS A 45 10.58 0.87 13.57
CA LYS A 45 10.85 0.39 14.92
C LYS A 45 9.94 1.05 15.95
N LYS A 46 9.77 2.36 15.88
CA LYS A 46 8.90 3.13 16.77
C LYS A 46 7.44 2.72 16.65
N ILE A 47 6.96 2.49 15.44
CA ILE A 47 5.58 2.01 15.18
C ILE A 47 5.40 0.62 15.82
N ARG A 48 6.31 -0.31 15.60
CA ARG A 48 6.26 -1.67 16.15
C ARG A 48 6.21 -1.66 17.68
N GLU A 49 7.08 -0.88 18.31
CA GLU A 49 7.06 -0.72 19.77
C GLU A 49 5.73 -0.16 20.30
N ARG A 50 5.08 0.75 19.55
CA ARG A 50 3.79 1.31 19.94
C ARG A 50 2.64 0.32 19.78
N ILE A 51 2.63 -0.46 18.71
CA ILE A 51 1.66 -1.54 18.49
C ILE A 51 1.72 -2.54 19.64
N GLN A 52 2.92 -3.04 19.94
CA GLN A 52 3.13 -4.04 21.00
C GLN A 52 2.73 -3.53 22.39
N ARG A 53 3.11 -2.29 22.75
CA ARG A 53 2.71 -1.68 24.04
C ARG A 53 1.21 -1.41 24.12
N GLY A 54 0.56 -1.12 22.98
CA GLY A 54 -0.88 -0.81 22.92
C GLY A 54 -1.77 -2.05 22.80
N GLY A 55 -1.19 -3.26 22.64
CA GLY A 55 -1.96 -4.49 22.44
C GLY A 55 -2.82 -4.46 21.18
N ARG A 56 -2.31 -3.88 20.08
CA ARG A 56 -3.01 -3.70 18.82
C ARG A 56 -2.43 -4.59 17.71
N ASP A 57 -2.39 -5.90 18.00
CA ASP A 57 -1.78 -6.91 17.13
C ASP A 57 -2.41 -6.96 15.72
N GLU A 58 -3.66 -6.47 15.57
CA GLU A 58 -4.33 -6.32 14.29
C GLU A 58 -3.63 -5.36 13.31
N LEU A 59 -2.74 -4.49 13.81
CA LEU A 59 -1.95 -3.56 12.98
C LEU A 59 -0.63 -4.17 12.48
N GLU A 60 -0.22 -5.32 12.97
CA GLU A 60 1.04 -5.98 12.61
C GLU A 60 1.10 -6.29 11.11
N SER A 61 0.03 -6.85 10.53
CA SER A 61 -0.05 -7.14 9.08
C SER A 61 0.16 -5.88 8.22
N SER A 62 -0.42 -4.76 8.64
CA SER A 62 -0.24 -3.48 7.94
C SER A 62 1.17 -2.92 8.10
N LEU A 63 1.81 -3.15 9.25
CA LEU A 63 3.21 -2.76 9.48
C LEU A 63 4.17 -3.60 8.64
N ASP A 64 3.97 -4.92 8.57
CA ASP A 64 4.79 -5.81 7.75
C ASP A 64 4.69 -5.46 6.26
N ALA A 65 3.48 -5.11 5.80
CA ALA A 65 3.28 -4.60 4.44
C ALA A 65 3.99 -3.25 4.20
N LEU A 66 4.02 -2.37 5.20
CA LEU A 66 4.74 -1.10 5.13
C LEU A 66 6.27 -1.32 5.04
N GLU A 67 6.80 -2.29 5.78
CA GLU A 67 8.21 -2.71 5.67
C GLU A 67 8.52 -3.32 4.29
N CYS A 68 7.62 -4.14 3.75
CA CYS A 68 7.75 -4.67 2.40
C CYS A 68 7.75 -3.55 1.35
N ARG A 69 6.93 -2.49 1.54
CA ARG A 69 6.99 -1.30 0.67
C ARG A 69 8.37 -0.63 0.69
N ALA A 70 9.01 -0.53 1.85
CA ALA A 70 10.38 -0.02 1.93
C ALA A 70 11.38 -0.92 1.16
N ALA A 71 11.21 -2.24 1.27
CA ALA A 71 12.03 -3.19 0.52
C ALA A 71 11.85 -3.04 -1.01
N LEU A 72 10.62 -2.76 -1.48
CA LEU A 72 10.34 -2.46 -2.90
C LEU A 72 11.12 -1.21 -3.37
N TYR A 73 11.12 -0.12 -2.59
CA TYR A 73 11.89 1.09 -2.90
C TYR A 73 13.40 0.87 -2.87
N GLY A 74 13.87 0.02 -1.96
CA GLY A 74 15.30 -0.32 -1.82
C GLY A 74 15.78 -1.43 -2.75
N GLY A 75 14.91 -2.09 -3.50
CA GLY A 75 15.25 -3.23 -4.37
C GLY A 75 15.70 -4.48 -3.59
N ASN A 76 15.29 -4.63 -2.33
CA ASN A 76 15.66 -5.77 -1.50
C ASN A 76 14.77 -6.98 -1.79
N MET A 77 15.16 -7.78 -2.78
CA MET A 77 14.40 -8.94 -3.26
C MET A 77 14.23 -10.02 -2.20
N GLU A 78 15.24 -10.30 -1.39
CA GLU A 78 15.20 -11.32 -0.32
C GLU A 78 14.07 -11.01 0.68
N ARG A 79 13.96 -9.74 1.10
CA ARG A 79 12.91 -9.31 2.04
C ARG A 79 11.51 -9.33 1.40
N ILE A 80 11.41 -9.00 0.12
CA ILE A 80 10.14 -9.06 -0.64
C ILE A 80 9.67 -10.51 -0.74
N GLU A 81 10.55 -11.44 -1.07
CA GLU A 81 10.23 -12.86 -1.20
C GLU A 81 9.84 -13.47 0.14
N ALA A 82 10.59 -13.17 1.21
CA ALA A 82 10.25 -13.60 2.57
C ALA A 82 8.87 -13.08 3.01
N TRP A 83 8.56 -11.82 2.74
CA TRP A 83 7.24 -11.27 3.06
C TRP A 83 6.12 -11.97 2.27
N LEU A 84 6.31 -12.20 0.97
CA LEU A 84 5.33 -12.90 0.12
C LEU A 84 5.05 -14.32 0.61
N GLU A 85 6.06 -15.01 1.13
CA GLU A 85 5.96 -16.40 1.56
C GLU A 85 5.32 -16.55 2.96
N TYR A 86 5.69 -15.68 3.90
CA TYR A 86 5.36 -15.89 5.31
C TYR A 86 4.36 -14.89 5.91
N GLN A 87 4.21 -13.71 5.34
CA GLN A 87 3.47 -12.60 5.97
C GLN A 87 2.35 -12.04 5.10
N ALA A 88 2.46 -12.15 3.77
CA ALA A 88 1.46 -11.61 2.86
C ALA A 88 0.12 -12.34 3.00
N PRO A 89 -1.01 -11.61 2.99
CA PRO A 89 -2.31 -12.24 3.08
C PRO A 89 -2.56 -13.19 1.90
N ASP A 90 -3.21 -14.32 2.18
CA ASP A 90 -3.52 -15.34 1.17
C ASP A 90 -4.70 -14.88 0.30
N GLU A 91 -4.39 -14.49 -0.95
CA GLU A 91 -5.40 -14.04 -1.91
C GLU A 91 -6.33 -15.14 -2.42
N ASN A 92 -6.05 -16.42 -2.16
CA ASN A 92 -6.94 -17.51 -2.55
C ASN A 92 -8.12 -17.68 -1.59
N LYS A 93 -8.03 -17.11 -0.40
CA LYS A 93 -9.10 -17.04 0.60
C LYS A 93 -10.06 -15.87 0.33
N GLU A 94 -11.01 -15.70 1.23
CA GLU A 94 -11.83 -14.50 1.27
C GLU A 94 -10.96 -13.26 1.52
N LEU A 95 -11.22 -12.19 0.76
CA LEU A 95 -10.47 -10.94 0.90
C LEU A 95 -11.11 -10.05 1.97
N TYR A 96 -10.29 -9.53 2.87
CA TYR A 96 -10.74 -8.65 3.94
C TYR A 96 -10.32 -7.20 3.69
N MET A 97 -11.25 -6.27 3.91
CA MET A 97 -11.00 -4.83 3.75
C MET A 97 -9.89 -4.30 4.65
N MET A 98 -9.65 -4.93 5.80
CA MET A 98 -8.57 -4.56 6.72
C MET A 98 -7.19 -4.82 6.14
N ASP A 99 -7.07 -5.83 5.26
CA ASP A 99 -5.80 -6.19 4.60
C ASP A 99 -5.58 -5.44 3.26
N MET A 100 -6.44 -4.47 2.94
CA MET A 100 -6.39 -3.76 1.66
C MET A 100 -4.99 -3.25 1.31
N TYR A 101 -4.33 -2.60 2.27
CA TYR A 101 -2.98 -2.08 2.06
C TYR A 101 -1.98 -3.20 1.75
N ALA A 102 -2.05 -4.33 2.45
CA ALA A 102 -1.18 -5.48 2.21
C ALA A 102 -1.42 -6.10 0.83
N TYR A 103 -2.68 -6.19 0.37
CA TYR A 103 -2.96 -6.64 -1.00
C TYR A 103 -2.41 -5.70 -2.07
N LEU A 104 -2.50 -4.39 -1.88
CA LEU A 104 -1.92 -3.41 -2.80
C LEU A 104 -0.39 -3.53 -2.89
N ILE A 105 0.28 -3.80 -1.76
CA ILE A 105 1.72 -4.12 -1.75
C ILE A 105 2.00 -5.43 -2.46
N LYS A 106 1.16 -6.47 -2.25
CA LYS A 106 1.31 -7.77 -2.91
C LYS A 106 1.23 -7.67 -4.44
N ILE A 107 0.33 -6.84 -4.97
CA ILE A 107 0.26 -6.56 -6.42
C ILE A 107 1.59 -5.98 -6.92
N ARG A 108 2.19 -5.02 -6.19
CA ARG A 108 3.50 -4.44 -6.56
C ARG A 108 4.62 -5.46 -6.53
N CYS A 109 4.61 -6.36 -5.55
CA CYS A 109 5.55 -7.47 -5.51
C CYS A 109 5.39 -8.40 -6.72
N TYR A 110 4.15 -8.70 -7.12
CA TYR A 110 3.89 -9.49 -8.33
C TYR A 110 4.37 -8.78 -9.61
N LEU A 111 4.15 -7.47 -9.72
CA LEU A 111 4.65 -6.67 -10.85
C LEU A 111 6.18 -6.72 -10.96
N LEU A 112 6.88 -6.59 -9.83
CA LEU A 112 8.33 -6.65 -9.78
C LEU A 112 8.85 -8.05 -10.15
N ASN A 113 8.19 -9.11 -9.66
CA ASN A 113 8.56 -10.51 -9.90
C ASN A 113 8.06 -11.07 -11.26
N GLY A 114 7.53 -10.23 -12.16
CA GLY A 114 7.05 -10.67 -13.46
C GLY A 114 5.77 -11.50 -13.45
N LYS A 115 5.10 -11.63 -12.29
CA LYS A 115 3.84 -12.38 -12.12
C LYS A 115 2.62 -11.55 -12.51
N HIS A 116 2.65 -11.00 -13.73
CA HIS A 116 1.67 -9.99 -14.19
C HIS A 116 0.23 -10.50 -14.19
N MET A 117 0.00 -11.77 -14.54
CA MET A 117 -1.36 -12.34 -14.51
C MET A 117 -1.92 -12.46 -13.10
N MET A 118 -1.08 -12.80 -12.10
CA MET A 118 -1.50 -12.82 -10.70
C MET A 118 -1.85 -11.42 -10.20
N ALA A 119 -1.06 -10.41 -10.60
CA ALA A 119 -1.35 -9.00 -10.30
C ALA A 119 -2.71 -8.56 -10.87
N ILE A 120 -3.02 -8.90 -12.14
CA ILE A 120 -4.32 -8.58 -12.78
C ILE A 120 -5.47 -9.26 -12.04
N VAL A 121 -5.33 -10.55 -11.73
CA VAL A 121 -6.39 -11.31 -11.06
C VAL A 121 -6.66 -10.74 -9.66
N LEU A 122 -5.62 -10.48 -8.88
CA LEU A 122 -5.78 -9.91 -7.54
C LEU A 122 -6.38 -8.50 -7.60
N ALA A 123 -5.88 -7.62 -8.48
CA ALA A 123 -6.43 -6.28 -8.66
C ALA A 123 -7.93 -6.32 -8.99
N LYS A 124 -8.35 -7.21 -9.90
CA LYS A 124 -9.77 -7.36 -10.26
C LYS A 124 -10.63 -7.82 -9.07
N ARG A 125 -10.14 -8.75 -8.25
CA ARG A 125 -10.85 -9.18 -7.05
C ARG A 125 -11.00 -8.05 -6.05
N LEU A 126 -9.95 -7.23 -5.86
CA LEU A 126 -10.00 -6.05 -5.00
C LEU A 126 -10.97 -5.00 -5.53
N ILE A 127 -10.96 -4.71 -6.84
CA ILE A 127 -11.92 -3.80 -7.46
C ILE A 127 -13.35 -4.23 -7.14
N ASN A 128 -13.68 -5.50 -7.34
CA ASN A 128 -15.02 -6.03 -7.04
C ASN A 128 -15.40 -5.90 -5.54
N LEU A 129 -14.42 -5.99 -4.64
CA LEU A 129 -14.63 -5.82 -3.20
C LEU A 129 -14.84 -4.35 -2.82
N ILE A 130 -14.11 -3.42 -3.46
CA ILE A 130 -14.05 -2.00 -3.09
C ILE A 130 -15.20 -1.19 -3.73
N GLU A 131 -15.56 -1.51 -4.96
CA GLU A 131 -16.51 -0.73 -5.77
C GLU A 131 -17.84 -0.48 -5.04
N PRO A 132 -18.45 -1.49 -4.33
CA PRO A 132 -19.71 -1.27 -3.61
C PRO A 132 -19.62 -0.35 -2.39
N VAL A 133 -18.42 -0.12 -1.85
CA VAL A 133 -18.21 0.60 -0.57
C VAL A 133 -17.61 1.99 -0.75
N ASN A 134 -17.49 2.48 -2.00
CA ASN A 134 -17.07 3.84 -2.33
C ASN A 134 -15.69 4.27 -1.79
N ARG A 135 -14.75 3.33 -1.65
CA ARG A 135 -13.35 3.63 -1.28
C ARG A 135 -12.57 4.07 -2.52
N TYR A 136 -12.88 5.24 -3.03
CA TYR A 136 -12.40 5.73 -4.34
C TYR A 136 -10.89 5.86 -4.45
N MET A 137 -10.17 6.14 -3.36
CA MET A 137 -8.71 6.19 -3.37
C MET A 137 -8.10 4.81 -3.62
N ASP A 138 -8.55 3.79 -2.89
CA ASP A 138 -8.08 2.42 -3.08
C ASP A 138 -8.50 1.88 -4.47
N LEU A 139 -9.69 2.25 -4.93
CA LEU A 139 -10.18 1.89 -6.26
C LEU A 139 -9.30 2.48 -7.37
N CYS A 140 -8.93 3.77 -7.24
CA CYS A 140 -7.99 4.43 -8.15
C CYS A 140 -6.64 3.72 -8.18
N GLU A 141 -6.09 3.36 -7.01
CA GLU A 141 -4.83 2.63 -6.87
C GLU A 141 -4.90 1.23 -7.49
N CYS A 142 -6.01 0.49 -7.28
CA CYS A 142 -6.23 -0.82 -7.90
C CYS A 142 -6.29 -0.73 -9.43
N TYR A 143 -7.01 0.24 -9.99
CA TYR A 143 -7.07 0.43 -11.43
C TYR A 143 -5.70 0.78 -12.02
N MET A 144 -4.93 1.64 -11.34
CA MET A 144 -3.57 2.00 -11.78
C MET A 144 -2.65 0.78 -11.78
N LEU A 145 -2.62 0.01 -10.70
CA LEU A 145 -1.81 -1.21 -10.60
C LEU A 145 -2.24 -2.29 -11.61
N SER A 146 -3.55 -2.42 -11.86
CA SER A 146 -4.09 -3.28 -12.91
C SER A 146 -3.61 -2.85 -14.29
N ALA A 147 -3.66 -1.55 -14.60
CA ALA A 147 -3.17 -1.01 -15.86
C ALA A 147 -1.66 -1.29 -16.05
N MET A 148 -0.85 -1.10 -15.01
CA MET A 148 0.59 -1.44 -15.05
C MET A 148 0.81 -2.92 -15.33
N ALA A 149 0.02 -3.81 -14.72
CA ALA A 149 0.09 -5.24 -14.95
C ALA A 149 -0.31 -5.62 -16.39
N CYS A 150 -1.38 -4.99 -16.92
CA CYS A 150 -1.82 -5.15 -18.31
C CYS A 150 -0.75 -4.69 -19.31
N TYR A 151 -0.08 -3.56 -19.03
CA TYR A 151 1.04 -3.08 -19.83
C TYR A 151 2.17 -4.12 -19.92
N LYS A 152 2.59 -4.65 -18.78
CA LYS A 152 3.64 -5.69 -18.71
C LYS A 152 3.22 -7.00 -19.37
N ALA A 153 1.92 -7.34 -19.31
CA ALA A 153 1.33 -8.50 -19.98
C ALA A 153 1.05 -8.28 -21.49
N LYS A 154 1.29 -7.06 -22.02
CA LYS A 154 0.99 -6.65 -23.40
C LYS A 154 -0.51 -6.71 -23.77
N ASP A 155 -1.39 -6.59 -22.80
CA ASP A 155 -2.84 -6.48 -23.00
C ASP A 155 -3.24 -4.99 -23.15
N ASN A 156 -3.02 -4.44 -24.34
CA ASN A 156 -3.23 -3.02 -24.60
C ASN A 156 -4.71 -2.60 -24.48
N LYS A 157 -5.64 -3.51 -24.73
CA LYS A 157 -7.07 -3.18 -24.61
C LYS A 157 -7.44 -2.91 -23.15
N ARG A 158 -7.12 -3.86 -22.26
CA ARG A 158 -7.38 -3.69 -20.82
C ARG A 158 -6.55 -2.57 -20.22
N LEU A 159 -5.31 -2.39 -20.65
CA LEU A 159 -4.49 -1.26 -20.23
C LEU A 159 -5.24 0.08 -20.39
N CYS A 160 -5.78 0.35 -21.58
CA CYS A 160 -6.50 1.61 -21.84
C CYS A 160 -7.74 1.75 -20.97
N GLU A 161 -8.52 0.68 -20.82
CA GLU A 161 -9.75 0.68 -20.00
C GLU A 161 -9.46 0.94 -18.52
N GLU A 162 -8.47 0.24 -17.94
CA GLU A 162 -8.11 0.36 -16.52
C GLU A 162 -7.44 1.72 -16.25
N LEU A 163 -6.53 2.16 -17.12
CA LEU A 163 -5.86 3.46 -16.97
C LEU A 163 -6.87 4.61 -17.06
N GLN A 164 -7.84 4.56 -17.98
CA GLN A 164 -8.88 5.59 -18.08
C GLN A 164 -9.67 5.71 -16.79
N LYS A 165 -10.08 4.59 -16.18
CA LYS A 165 -10.81 4.59 -14.91
C LYS A 165 -9.98 5.19 -13.77
N ALA A 166 -8.67 4.85 -13.68
CA ALA A 166 -7.77 5.43 -12.69
C ALA A 166 -7.66 6.96 -12.86
N LEU A 167 -7.49 7.43 -14.10
CA LEU A 167 -7.38 8.86 -14.42
C LEU A 167 -8.68 9.62 -14.12
N ASP A 168 -9.83 9.04 -14.43
CA ASP A 168 -11.14 9.65 -14.15
C ASP A 168 -11.35 9.82 -12.64
N LEU A 169 -11.05 8.80 -11.84
CA LEU A 169 -11.10 8.89 -10.38
C LEU A 169 -10.09 9.90 -9.83
N ALA A 170 -8.86 9.89 -10.35
CA ALA A 170 -7.83 10.85 -9.92
C ALA A 170 -8.24 12.29 -10.24
N LYS A 171 -8.85 12.55 -11.40
CA LYS A 171 -9.37 13.86 -11.80
C LYS A 171 -10.54 14.27 -10.92
N GLN A 172 -11.48 13.36 -10.66
CA GLN A 172 -12.69 13.64 -9.89
C GLN A 172 -12.39 13.99 -8.43
N TYR A 173 -11.43 13.27 -7.81
CA TYR A 173 -11.15 13.37 -6.38
C TYR A 173 -9.80 14.01 -6.03
N GLY A 174 -9.02 14.45 -7.03
CA GLY A 174 -7.72 15.11 -6.82
C GLY A 174 -6.58 14.15 -6.44
N TYR A 175 -6.63 12.86 -6.79
CA TYR A 175 -5.63 11.85 -6.41
C TYR A 175 -4.38 11.85 -7.30
N TYR A 176 -3.95 13.01 -7.79
CA TYR A 176 -2.83 13.11 -8.74
C TYR A 176 -1.51 12.55 -8.20
N ARG A 177 -1.23 12.76 -6.89
CA ARG A 177 -0.02 12.24 -6.25
C ARG A 177 0.01 10.72 -6.21
N LEU A 178 -1.15 10.08 -6.05
CA LEU A 178 -1.26 8.63 -6.06
C LEU A 178 -0.73 8.03 -7.38
N LEU A 179 -1.03 8.69 -8.51
CA LEU A 179 -0.58 8.25 -9.83
C LEU A 179 0.87 8.65 -10.12
N ALA A 180 1.33 9.79 -9.59
CA ALA A 180 2.68 10.30 -9.84
C ALA A 180 3.77 9.56 -9.04
N ASP A 181 3.40 8.89 -7.95
CA ASP A 181 4.30 8.19 -7.03
C ASP A 181 4.47 6.69 -7.41
N GLU A 182 3.83 6.20 -8.50
CA GLU A 182 3.98 4.86 -9.09
C GLU A 182 4.83 4.89 -10.37
#